data_089d9ea5f9157039ed78b44a0936dbef
#
_entry.id   089d9ea5f9157039ed78b44a0936dbef
#
_cell.length_a   1.000
_cell.length_b   1.000
_cell.length_c   1.000
_cell.angle_alpha   90.00
_cell.angle_beta   90.00
_cell.angle_gamma   90.00
#
_symmetry.space_group_name_H-M   'P 1'
#
loop_
_entity.id
_entity.type
_entity.pdbx_description
1 polymer ?
#
loop_
_entity_poly.entity_id
_entity_poly.type
_entity_poly.pdbx_seq_one_letter_code
_entity_poly.pdbx_strand_id
1 'polypeptide(L)'
;MIILLLLQALCLVPGAAGRATCPPGHDPDPQDSLLVVFWNVENFFDYHSDNKPQYWTAGRFYAKCDAVAKTLLRIADRYGRLPDAVGFAEVENGYVLRQLLSATVLRKLDYRIVHYESPDHRGIDCALLCRGSTLPLRASAPKHLLDSTGAVMPTRDILLAEFDSLAILVNHHPSQIGGKDDRRERARTRLRELTDSLHAAGCRRTLAVGDFNQDLWGGAGTLKYNGRWEKIDGGFAEGFSRVREEVFADPVLLEPDSAYGGAKPRRTFTGPRYRGGVSDHMPVVFVVYF
;
A
#
# COMPACT_ATOMS: atom_id res chain seq x y z
N MET A 1 -2.56 54.79 39.61
CA MET A 1 -3.64 53.84 39.29
C MET A 1 -3.63 53.69 37.75
N ILE A 2 -2.86 52.69 37.26
CA ILE A 2 -2.60 52.48 35.85
C ILE A 2 -3.35 51.18 35.44
N ILE A 3 -4.32 51.37 34.54
CA ILE A 3 -5.14 50.29 34.03
C ILE A 3 -4.36 49.62 32.85
N LEU A 4 -3.99 48.35 33.02
CA LEU A 4 -3.33 47.57 32.02
C LEU A 4 -4.37 46.88 31.13
N LEU A 5 -4.49 47.32 29.87
CA LEU A 5 -5.34 46.71 28.86
C LEU A 5 -4.59 45.49 28.25
N LEU A 6 -5.09 44.30 28.56
CA LEU A 6 -4.69 43.06 27.90
C LEU A 6 -5.39 42.93 26.52
N LEU A 7 -4.65 43.08 25.45
CA LEU A 7 -5.09 42.67 24.13
C LEU A 7 -5.01 41.16 24.01
N GLN A 8 -6.15 40.50 23.96
CA GLN A 8 -6.24 39.09 23.54
C GLN A 8 -6.14 39.04 22.00
N ALA A 9 -5.04 38.51 21.52
CA ALA A 9 -4.91 38.15 20.11
C ALA A 9 -5.74 36.88 19.82
N LEU A 10 -6.83 37.06 19.08
CA LEU A 10 -7.67 35.99 18.58
C LEU A 10 -6.93 35.32 17.42
N CYS A 11 -6.30 34.16 17.65
CA CYS A 11 -5.81 33.29 16.58
C CYS A 11 -7.01 32.67 15.87
N LEU A 12 -7.31 33.16 14.69
CA LEU A 12 -8.21 32.53 13.73
C LEU A 12 -7.55 31.24 13.23
N VAL A 13 -8.05 30.10 13.65
CA VAL A 13 -7.75 28.80 13.08
C VAL A 13 -8.48 28.73 11.73
N PRO A 14 -7.80 28.43 10.59
CA PRO A 14 -8.50 28.23 9.32
C PRO A 14 -9.40 27.02 9.42
N GLY A 15 -10.65 27.17 8.98
CA GLY A 15 -11.72 26.25 9.10
C GLY A 15 -11.40 24.85 8.57
N ALA A 16 -11.77 23.86 9.36
CA ALA A 16 -11.92 22.49 8.93
C ALA A 16 -12.87 22.44 7.73
N ALA A 17 -12.38 21.96 6.59
CA ALA A 17 -13.22 21.66 5.43
C ALA A 17 -14.32 20.67 5.91
N GLY A 18 -15.57 21.11 5.80
CA GLY A 18 -16.73 20.36 6.25
C GLY A 18 -16.78 18.99 5.58
N ARG A 19 -16.80 17.94 6.39
CA ARG A 19 -17.23 16.62 5.96
C ARG A 19 -18.67 16.76 5.47
N ALA A 20 -18.87 16.64 4.14
CA ALA A 20 -20.19 16.45 3.60
C ALA A 20 -20.75 15.13 4.16
N THR A 21 -21.64 15.21 5.11
CA THR A 21 -22.42 14.06 5.57
C THR A 21 -23.48 13.77 4.51
N CYS A 22 -23.31 12.70 3.73
CA CYS A 22 -24.39 12.16 2.92
C CYS A 22 -25.56 11.77 3.82
N PRO A 23 -26.81 12.00 3.36
CA PRO A 23 -28.00 11.57 4.09
C PRO A 23 -28.00 10.04 4.26
N PRO A 24 -28.52 9.50 5.37
CA PRO A 24 -28.62 8.06 5.57
C PRO A 24 -29.67 7.51 4.59
N GLY A 25 -29.26 6.67 3.62
CA GLY A 25 -30.24 5.99 2.81
C GLY A 25 -29.88 5.46 1.43
N HIS A 26 -28.72 5.76 0.88
CA HIS A 26 -28.28 5.06 -0.34
C HIS A 26 -26.77 4.82 -0.27
N ASP A 27 -26.36 3.56 -0.14
CA ASP A 27 -25.00 3.19 -0.51
C ASP A 27 -24.87 3.46 -2.03
N PRO A 28 -23.84 4.21 -2.47
CA PRO A 28 -23.63 4.46 -3.89
C PRO A 28 -23.54 3.14 -4.65
N ASP A 29 -24.04 3.11 -5.90
CA ASP A 29 -24.00 1.92 -6.75
C ASP A 29 -22.57 1.36 -6.78
N PRO A 30 -22.35 0.06 -6.51
CA PRO A 30 -21.06 -0.58 -6.66
C PRO A 30 -20.38 -0.34 -8.02
N GLN A 31 -21.18 -0.03 -9.07
CA GLN A 31 -20.68 0.27 -10.42
C GLN A 31 -19.92 1.61 -10.49
N ASP A 32 -20.17 2.55 -9.56
CA ASP A 32 -19.48 3.84 -9.50
C ASP A 32 -18.32 3.85 -8.49
N SER A 33 -17.72 2.69 -8.25
CA SER A 33 -16.61 2.56 -7.31
C SER A 33 -15.52 1.64 -7.80
N LEU A 34 -14.30 1.84 -7.29
CA LEU A 34 -13.17 0.90 -7.46
C LEU A 34 -12.89 0.17 -6.17
N LEU A 35 -12.50 -1.11 -6.31
CA LEU A 35 -11.96 -1.94 -5.25
C LEU A 35 -10.44 -2.00 -5.43
N VAL A 36 -9.69 -1.36 -4.53
CA VAL A 36 -8.24 -1.32 -4.56
C VAL A 36 -7.69 -2.03 -3.33
N VAL A 37 -6.66 -2.83 -3.51
CA VAL A 37 -5.96 -3.53 -2.41
C VAL A 37 -4.53 -3.02 -2.37
N PHE A 38 -4.00 -2.81 -1.16
CA PHE A 38 -2.56 -2.68 -0.94
C PHE A 38 -2.09 -3.77 0.01
N TRP A 39 -0.92 -4.35 -0.27
CA TRP A 39 -0.30 -5.34 0.59
C TRP A 39 1.23 -5.30 0.51
N ASN A 40 1.90 -5.04 1.62
CA ASN A 40 3.31 -5.37 1.75
C ASN A 40 3.40 -6.90 1.91
N VAL A 41 4.00 -7.56 0.91
CA VAL A 41 4.05 -9.03 0.83
C VAL A 41 5.33 -9.63 1.41
N GLU A 42 6.08 -8.87 2.16
CA GLU A 42 7.30 -9.29 2.88
C GLU A 42 8.30 -10.09 2.04
N ASN A 43 9.32 -9.41 1.51
CA ASN A 43 10.46 -10.04 0.82
C ASN A 43 10.04 -11.12 -0.21
N PHE A 44 9.21 -10.73 -1.18
CA PHE A 44 8.78 -11.63 -2.26
C PHE A 44 9.87 -11.72 -3.32
N PHE A 45 10.92 -12.47 -2.98
CA PHE A 45 12.07 -12.69 -3.85
C PHE A 45 11.78 -13.70 -4.96
N ASP A 46 12.44 -13.52 -6.11
CA ASP A 46 12.60 -14.55 -7.13
C ASP A 46 13.45 -15.71 -6.57
N TYR A 47 13.04 -16.93 -6.82
CA TYR A 47 13.82 -18.09 -6.35
C TYR A 47 15.11 -18.35 -7.14
N HIS A 48 15.33 -17.63 -8.24
CA HIS A 48 16.58 -17.59 -8.99
C HIS A 48 17.55 -16.51 -8.51
N SER A 49 17.06 -15.52 -7.77
CA SER A 49 17.86 -14.38 -7.33
C SER A 49 18.99 -14.79 -6.37
N ASP A 50 20.15 -14.14 -6.52
CA ASP A 50 21.25 -14.29 -5.58
C ASP A 50 21.03 -13.50 -4.26
N ASN A 51 20.11 -12.54 -4.28
CA ASN A 51 19.74 -11.74 -3.09
C ASN A 51 18.85 -12.49 -2.09
N LYS A 52 18.27 -13.62 -2.51
CA LYS A 52 17.38 -14.41 -1.65
C LYS A 52 18.14 -15.19 -0.58
N PRO A 53 17.50 -15.47 0.56
CA PRO A 53 18.05 -16.40 1.54
C PRO A 53 18.18 -17.82 0.96
N GLN A 54 19.22 -18.57 1.35
CA GLN A 54 19.47 -19.93 0.85
C GLN A 54 18.29 -20.90 1.06
N TYR A 55 17.48 -20.66 2.11
CA TYR A 55 16.29 -21.47 2.39
C TYR A 55 15.07 -21.10 1.52
N TRP A 56 15.18 -20.09 0.65
CA TRP A 56 14.13 -19.70 -0.29
C TRP A 56 14.21 -20.57 -1.55
N THR A 57 13.29 -21.53 -1.68
CA THR A 57 13.27 -22.51 -2.78
C THR A 57 12.11 -22.27 -3.73
N ALA A 58 12.19 -22.84 -4.94
CA ALA A 58 11.11 -22.79 -5.93
C ALA A 58 9.76 -23.24 -5.34
N GLY A 59 9.74 -24.35 -4.60
CA GLY A 59 8.50 -24.84 -3.97
C GLY A 59 7.89 -23.85 -2.97
N ARG A 60 8.72 -23.17 -2.18
CA ARG A 60 8.26 -22.13 -1.24
C ARG A 60 7.81 -20.85 -1.94
N PHE A 61 8.49 -20.50 -3.02
CA PHE A 61 8.12 -19.40 -3.90
C PHE A 61 6.71 -19.61 -4.49
N TYR A 62 6.46 -20.76 -5.12
CA TYR A 62 5.13 -21.03 -5.69
C TYR A 62 4.05 -21.20 -4.62
N ALA A 63 4.38 -21.73 -3.45
CA ALA A 63 3.46 -21.77 -2.32
C ALA A 63 3.05 -20.35 -1.87
N LYS A 64 3.98 -19.39 -1.89
CA LYS A 64 3.68 -17.97 -1.60
C LYS A 64 2.85 -17.34 -2.72
N CYS A 65 3.16 -17.59 -4.00
CA CYS A 65 2.31 -17.16 -5.13
C CYS A 65 0.86 -17.62 -4.94
N ASP A 66 0.67 -18.90 -4.62
CA ASP A 66 -0.66 -19.47 -4.36
C ASP A 66 -1.36 -18.83 -3.17
N ALA A 67 -0.64 -18.58 -2.07
CA ALA A 67 -1.20 -17.96 -0.89
C ALA A 67 -1.63 -16.51 -1.14
N VAL A 68 -0.83 -15.72 -1.88
CA VAL A 68 -1.19 -14.36 -2.32
C VAL A 68 -2.44 -14.42 -3.21
N ALA A 69 -2.45 -15.27 -4.24
CA ALA A 69 -3.59 -15.41 -5.15
C ALA A 69 -4.87 -15.80 -4.42
N LYS A 70 -4.80 -16.78 -3.51
CA LYS A 70 -5.94 -17.21 -2.70
C LYS A 70 -6.45 -16.08 -1.78
N THR A 71 -5.56 -15.26 -1.23
CA THR A 71 -5.96 -14.11 -0.42
C THR A 71 -6.73 -13.09 -1.26
N LEU A 72 -6.25 -12.77 -2.46
CA LEU A 72 -6.98 -11.87 -3.38
C LEU A 72 -8.36 -12.40 -3.75
N LEU A 73 -8.51 -13.73 -3.93
CA LEU A 73 -9.82 -14.34 -4.17
C LEU A 73 -10.73 -14.29 -2.93
N ARG A 74 -10.19 -14.43 -1.72
CA ARG A 74 -10.96 -14.25 -0.47
C ARG A 74 -11.43 -12.79 -0.29
N ILE A 75 -10.60 -11.83 -0.69
CA ILE A 75 -11.02 -10.42 -0.75
C ILE A 75 -12.14 -10.28 -1.78
N ALA A 76 -11.97 -10.86 -2.98
CA ALA A 76 -13.00 -10.81 -4.02
C ALA A 76 -14.33 -11.43 -3.56
N ASP A 77 -14.30 -12.54 -2.83
CA ASP A 77 -15.47 -13.19 -2.24
C ASP A 77 -16.17 -12.26 -1.22
N ARG A 78 -15.40 -11.66 -0.30
CA ARG A 78 -15.94 -10.72 0.70
C ARG A 78 -16.62 -9.49 0.10
N TYR A 79 -16.07 -8.96 -1.02
CA TYR A 79 -16.57 -7.74 -1.65
C TYR A 79 -17.45 -7.99 -2.87
N GLY A 80 -17.72 -9.27 -3.22
CA GLY A 80 -18.57 -9.68 -4.35
C GLY A 80 -17.98 -9.37 -5.72
N ARG A 81 -16.70 -8.92 -5.80
CA ARG A 81 -16.00 -8.58 -7.04
C ARG A 81 -14.49 -8.65 -6.91
N LEU A 82 -13.80 -8.85 -8.03
CA LEU A 82 -12.35 -8.82 -8.07
C LEU A 82 -11.81 -7.41 -7.82
N PRO A 83 -10.66 -7.26 -7.13
CA PRO A 83 -9.98 -5.98 -7.06
C PRO A 83 -9.68 -5.40 -8.45
N ASP A 84 -9.95 -4.12 -8.64
CA ASP A 84 -9.63 -3.39 -9.87
C ASP A 84 -8.14 -3.08 -9.96
N ALA A 85 -7.53 -2.84 -8.80
CA ALA A 85 -6.09 -2.68 -8.67
C ALA A 85 -5.55 -3.34 -7.39
N VAL A 86 -4.32 -3.85 -7.45
CA VAL A 86 -3.60 -4.42 -6.31
C VAL A 86 -2.19 -3.84 -6.29
N GLY A 87 -1.93 -2.96 -5.33
CA GLY A 87 -0.60 -2.44 -5.04
C GLY A 87 0.15 -3.38 -4.11
N PHE A 88 1.41 -3.62 -4.42
CA PHE A 88 2.31 -4.41 -3.58
C PHE A 88 3.54 -3.61 -3.19
N ALA A 89 4.07 -3.92 -2.01
CA ALA A 89 5.42 -3.57 -1.61
C ALA A 89 6.23 -4.84 -1.33
N GLU A 90 7.55 -4.72 -1.40
CA GLU A 90 8.52 -5.80 -1.21
C GLU A 90 8.45 -6.92 -2.26
N VAL A 91 8.22 -6.56 -3.51
CA VAL A 91 8.37 -7.45 -4.66
C VAL A 91 9.75 -7.22 -5.27
N GLU A 92 10.51 -8.30 -5.53
CA GLU A 92 11.88 -8.15 -6.05
C GLU A 92 11.91 -7.69 -7.52
N ASN A 93 11.10 -8.32 -8.39
CA ASN A 93 11.21 -8.03 -9.82
C ASN A 93 9.95 -8.42 -10.61
N GLY A 94 9.94 -8.07 -11.90
CA GLY A 94 8.82 -8.40 -12.78
C GLY A 94 8.62 -9.91 -13.01
N TYR A 95 9.64 -10.76 -12.78
CA TYR A 95 9.47 -12.21 -12.86
C TYR A 95 8.53 -12.73 -11.79
N VAL A 96 8.70 -12.27 -10.55
CA VAL A 96 7.82 -12.62 -9.42
C VAL A 96 6.35 -12.38 -9.76
N LEU A 97 6.05 -11.20 -10.33
CA LEU A 97 4.69 -10.83 -10.71
C LEU A 97 4.15 -11.68 -11.87
N ARG A 98 4.99 -11.94 -12.90
CA ARG A 98 4.60 -12.83 -13.99
C ARG A 98 4.29 -14.25 -13.48
N GLN A 99 5.08 -14.78 -12.55
CA GLN A 99 4.79 -16.09 -11.95
C GLN A 99 3.53 -16.06 -11.08
N LEU A 100 3.34 -15.00 -10.28
CA LEU A 100 2.11 -14.82 -9.51
C LEU A 100 0.88 -14.89 -10.42
N LEU A 101 0.90 -14.24 -11.57
CA LEU A 101 -0.22 -14.29 -12.53
C LEU A 101 -0.29 -15.62 -13.27
N SER A 102 0.81 -16.10 -13.85
CA SER A 102 0.77 -17.25 -14.79
C SER A 102 0.67 -18.61 -14.10
N ALA A 103 1.30 -18.77 -12.94
CA ALA A 103 1.36 -20.05 -12.23
C ALA A 103 0.21 -20.28 -11.23
N THR A 104 -0.69 -19.29 -11.06
CA THR A 104 -1.82 -19.39 -10.13
C THR A 104 -3.17 -19.32 -10.85
N VAL A 105 -4.25 -19.34 -10.07
CA VAL A 105 -5.61 -19.15 -10.60
C VAL A 105 -5.83 -17.77 -11.23
N LEU A 106 -4.98 -16.78 -10.93
CA LEU A 106 -5.04 -15.43 -11.48
C LEU A 106 -4.77 -15.38 -12.99
N ARG A 107 -4.17 -16.44 -13.59
CA ARG A 107 -3.90 -16.53 -15.03
C ARG A 107 -5.13 -16.37 -15.93
N LYS A 108 -6.31 -16.56 -15.36
CA LYS A 108 -7.59 -16.42 -16.08
C LYS A 108 -8.15 -14.98 -16.02
N LEU A 109 -7.47 -14.10 -15.30
CA LEU A 109 -7.90 -12.72 -15.08
C LEU A 109 -7.06 -11.78 -15.94
N ASP A 110 -7.62 -10.62 -16.28
CA ASP A 110 -7.03 -9.64 -17.19
C ASP A 110 -6.12 -8.62 -16.49
N TYR A 111 -5.39 -9.05 -15.44
CA TYR A 111 -4.45 -8.18 -14.74
C TYR A 111 -3.23 -7.84 -15.62
N ARG A 112 -2.92 -6.56 -15.68
CA ARG A 112 -1.68 -6.00 -16.24
C ARG A 112 -0.71 -5.69 -15.12
N ILE A 113 0.57 -5.94 -15.36
CA ILE A 113 1.67 -5.67 -14.43
C ILE A 113 2.24 -4.29 -14.71
N VAL A 114 2.39 -3.49 -13.66
CA VAL A 114 3.18 -2.26 -13.64
C VAL A 114 4.26 -2.44 -12.59
N HIS A 115 5.51 -2.41 -13.01
CA HIS A 115 6.67 -2.60 -12.15
C HIS A 115 7.90 -1.94 -12.77
N TYR A 116 8.72 -1.36 -11.92
CA TYR A 116 10.02 -0.79 -12.26
C TYR A 116 11.02 -1.14 -11.16
N GLU A 117 12.25 -1.47 -11.56
CA GLU A 117 13.35 -1.65 -10.63
C GLU A 117 13.70 -0.30 -10.00
N SER A 118 13.81 -0.26 -8.68
CA SER A 118 14.19 0.93 -7.91
C SER A 118 15.65 0.84 -7.45
N PRO A 119 16.26 1.95 -7.03
CA PRO A 119 17.62 1.95 -6.49
C PRO A 119 17.74 1.38 -5.07
N ASP A 120 16.74 0.65 -4.57
CA ASP A 120 16.82 0.03 -3.25
C ASP A 120 17.87 -1.09 -3.20
N HIS A 121 18.76 -1.01 -2.21
CA HIS A 121 19.88 -1.95 -2.09
C HIS A 121 19.48 -3.39 -1.74
N ARG A 122 18.26 -3.63 -1.27
CA ARG A 122 17.72 -4.97 -1.03
C ARG A 122 17.11 -5.57 -2.29
N GLY A 123 16.94 -4.77 -3.37
CA GLY A 123 16.26 -5.18 -4.58
C GLY A 123 14.80 -5.53 -4.32
N ILE A 124 14.08 -4.64 -3.62
CA ILE A 124 12.63 -4.78 -3.39
C ILE A 124 11.92 -3.51 -3.82
N ASP A 125 10.80 -3.68 -4.51
CA ASP A 125 10.13 -2.60 -5.20
C ASP A 125 8.65 -2.50 -4.83
N CYS A 126 8.03 -1.38 -5.28
CA CYS A 126 6.60 -1.24 -5.39
C CYS A 126 6.13 -1.82 -6.73
N ALA A 127 4.96 -2.44 -6.72
CA ALA A 127 4.34 -2.97 -7.93
C ALA A 127 2.83 -2.72 -7.92
N LEU A 128 2.21 -2.74 -9.11
CA LEU A 128 0.76 -2.64 -9.25
C LEU A 128 0.28 -3.67 -10.26
N LEU A 129 -0.76 -4.39 -9.91
CA LEU A 129 -1.62 -5.09 -10.85
C LEU A 129 -2.88 -4.24 -11.08
N CYS A 130 -3.26 -4.00 -12.33
CA CYS A 130 -4.52 -3.33 -12.65
C CYS A 130 -5.30 -4.13 -13.68
N ARG A 131 -6.64 -4.20 -13.52
CA ARG A 131 -7.51 -4.91 -14.46
C ARG A 131 -7.74 -4.06 -15.69
N GLY A 132 -7.35 -4.61 -16.85
CA GLY A 132 -7.47 -3.90 -18.13
C GLY A 132 -8.92 -3.59 -18.52
N SER A 133 -9.87 -4.43 -18.08
CA SER A 133 -11.31 -4.27 -18.39
C SER A 133 -12.01 -3.18 -17.57
N THR A 134 -11.57 -2.92 -16.34
CA THR A 134 -12.22 -1.94 -15.44
C THR A 134 -11.36 -0.70 -15.19
N LEU A 135 -10.04 -0.84 -15.30
CA LEU A 135 -9.08 0.23 -15.01
C LEU A 135 -7.95 0.24 -16.08
N PRO A 136 -8.23 0.71 -17.31
CA PRO A 136 -7.27 0.72 -18.41
C PRO A 136 -6.15 1.71 -18.13
N LEU A 137 -4.92 1.20 -18.02
CA LEU A 137 -3.72 1.99 -17.77
C LEU A 137 -3.40 2.89 -18.99
N ARG A 138 -3.13 4.18 -18.73
CA ARG A 138 -2.72 5.18 -19.72
C ARG A 138 -1.20 5.38 -19.72
N ALA A 139 -0.62 5.60 -18.54
CA ALA A 139 0.80 5.81 -18.36
C ALA A 139 1.25 5.28 -17.00
N SER A 140 2.53 5.04 -16.86
CA SER A 140 3.15 4.73 -15.56
C SER A 140 4.61 5.15 -15.54
N ALA A 141 5.13 5.45 -14.36
CA ALA A 141 6.53 5.81 -14.17
C ALA A 141 7.00 5.54 -12.73
N PRO A 142 8.27 5.20 -12.51
CA PRO A 142 8.90 5.30 -11.21
C PRO A 142 9.15 6.76 -10.88
N LYS A 143 8.93 7.15 -9.63
CA LYS A 143 9.19 8.49 -9.11
C LYS A 143 10.22 8.40 -8.01
N HIS A 144 11.46 8.72 -8.35
CA HIS A 144 12.59 8.66 -7.42
C HIS A 144 12.42 9.59 -6.23
N LEU A 145 12.87 9.13 -5.08
CA LEU A 145 13.11 9.98 -3.92
C LEU A 145 14.45 10.68 -4.08
N LEU A 146 14.48 11.98 -3.83
CA LEU A 146 15.68 12.80 -3.96
C LEU A 146 16.17 13.24 -2.58
N ASP A 147 17.48 13.32 -2.40
CA ASP A 147 18.08 13.90 -1.22
C ASP A 147 18.13 15.44 -1.29
N SER A 148 18.75 16.10 -0.29
CA SER A 148 18.84 17.56 -0.24
C SER A 148 19.69 18.19 -1.35
N THR A 149 20.48 17.39 -2.04
CA THR A 149 21.32 17.83 -3.17
C THR A 149 20.65 17.61 -4.52
N GLY A 150 19.47 16.95 -4.52
CA GLY A 150 18.77 16.51 -5.73
C GLY A 150 19.25 15.19 -6.30
N ALA A 151 20.14 14.47 -5.60
CA ALA A 151 20.58 13.14 -6.01
C ALA A 151 19.55 12.08 -5.67
N VAL A 152 19.47 11.03 -6.51
CA VAL A 152 18.56 9.90 -6.28
C VAL A 152 18.99 9.13 -5.04
N MET A 153 18.05 8.93 -4.13
CA MET A 153 18.29 8.17 -2.91
C MET A 153 18.29 6.66 -3.18
N PRO A 154 19.16 5.87 -2.55
CA PRO A 154 19.17 4.41 -2.68
C PRO A 154 18.03 3.79 -1.84
N THR A 155 16.81 3.92 -2.32
CA THR A 155 15.58 3.44 -1.69
C THR A 155 14.51 3.19 -2.75
N ARG A 156 13.36 2.65 -2.32
CA ARG A 156 12.23 2.37 -3.22
C ARG A 156 11.67 3.65 -3.80
N ASP A 157 11.26 3.56 -5.05
CA ASP A 157 10.54 4.61 -5.74
C ASP A 157 9.06 4.61 -5.35
N ILE A 158 8.40 5.76 -5.53
CA ILE A 158 6.95 5.81 -5.59
C ILE A 158 6.53 5.37 -6.98
N LEU A 159 5.73 4.32 -7.10
CA LEU A 159 5.22 3.86 -8.38
C LEU A 159 3.96 4.66 -8.74
N LEU A 160 4.02 5.46 -9.80
CA LEU A 160 2.88 6.17 -10.36
C LEU A 160 2.24 5.36 -11.49
N ALA A 161 0.93 5.20 -11.43
CA ALA A 161 0.10 4.68 -12.52
C ALA A 161 -1.06 5.64 -12.78
N GLU A 162 -1.20 6.06 -14.04
CA GLU A 162 -2.19 7.05 -14.48
C GLU A 162 -3.28 6.40 -15.34
N PHE A 163 -4.51 6.75 -15.05
CA PHE A 163 -5.72 6.33 -15.74
C PHE A 163 -6.47 7.58 -16.23
N ASP A 164 -7.64 7.47 -16.82
CA ASP A 164 -8.32 8.63 -17.46
C ASP A 164 -8.50 9.85 -16.55
N SER A 165 -8.95 9.67 -15.32
CA SER A 165 -9.19 10.77 -14.37
C SER A 165 -8.72 10.46 -12.96
N LEU A 166 -7.89 9.43 -12.83
CA LEU A 166 -7.38 8.89 -11.59
C LEU A 166 -5.89 8.59 -11.73
N ALA A 167 -5.12 8.87 -10.69
CA ALA A 167 -3.77 8.35 -10.51
C ALA A 167 -3.69 7.51 -9.23
N ILE A 168 -3.03 6.35 -9.32
CA ILE A 168 -2.70 5.51 -8.16
C ILE A 168 -1.19 5.61 -7.94
N LEU A 169 -0.80 5.91 -6.70
CA LEU A 169 0.59 5.99 -6.28
C LEU A 169 0.84 4.88 -5.25
N VAL A 170 1.68 3.90 -5.59
CA VAL A 170 2.07 2.84 -4.65
C VAL A 170 3.36 3.22 -3.96
N ASN A 171 3.35 3.16 -2.62
CA ASN A 171 4.40 3.67 -1.76
C ASN A 171 4.98 2.56 -0.86
N HIS A 172 6.28 2.63 -0.62
CA HIS A 172 6.93 1.93 0.47
C HIS A 172 8.01 2.83 1.06
N HIS A 173 7.65 3.58 2.09
CA HIS A 173 8.53 4.56 2.70
C HIS A 173 9.68 3.91 3.48
N PRO A 174 10.79 4.62 3.72
CA PRO A 174 11.91 4.12 4.51
C PRO A 174 11.48 3.67 5.92
N SER A 175 12.00 2.52 6.36
CA SER A 175 11.68 1.91 7.66
C SER A 175 11.99 2.83 8.84
N GLN A 176 11.25 2.68 9.93
CA GLN A 176 11.52 3.35 11.23
C GLN A 176 12.83 2.88 11.87
N ILE A 177 13.31 1.68 11.54
CA ILE A 177 14.53 1.11 12.10
C ILE A 177 15.76 1.93 11.66
N GLY A 178 16.56 2.37 12.62
CA GLY A 178 17.81 3.08 12.36
C GLY A 178 17.71 4.60 12.22
N GLY A 179 16.68 5.26 12.79
CA GLY A 179 16.61 6.72 12.92
C GLY A 179 16.52 7.48 11.58
N LYS A 180 15.78 6.94 10.61
CA LYS A 180 15.67 7.49 9.24
C LYS A 180 14.51 8.47 9.08
N ASP A 181 14.23 9.30 10.09
CA ASP A 181 13.10 10.24 10.06
C ASP A 181 13.16 11.21 8.88
N ASP A 182 14.35 11.76 8.59
CA ASP A 182 14.56 12.65 7.44
C ASP A 182 14.20 11.99 6.11
N ARG A 183 14.49 10.68 5.96
CA ARG A 183 14.18 9.96 4.72
C ARG A 183 12.68 9.73 4.57
N ARG A 184 11.96 9.45 5.66
CA ARG A 184 10.49 9.35 5.64
C ARG A 184 9.84 10.69 5.34
N GLU A 185 10.35 11.78 5.95
CA GLU A 185 9.84 13.13 5.65
C GLU A 185 10.02 13.50 4.18
N ARG A 186 11.17 13.16 3.59
CA ARG A 186 11.40 13.35 2.14
C ARG A 186 10.43 12.54 1.30
N ALA A 187 10.15 11.28 1.67
CA ALA A 187 9.19 10.46 0.97
C ALA A 187 7.77 11.07 1.05
N ARG A 188 7.35 11.58 2.22
CA ARG A 188 6.08 12.29 2.40
C ARG A 188 6.01 13.58 1.57
N THR A 189 7.07 14.36 1.60
CA THR A 189 7.17 15.60 0.81
C THR A 189 7.07 15.28 -0.68
N ARG A 190 7.82 14.25 -1.12
CA ARG A 190 7.79 13.83 -2.52
C ARG A 190 6.40 13.35 -2.97
N LEU A 191 5.72 12.57 -2.14
CA LEU A 191 4.35 12.13 -2.41
C LEU A 191 3.41 13.33 -2.56
N ARG A 192 3.51 14.32 -1.67
CA ARG A 192 2.71 15.54 -1.71
C ARG A 192 2.98 16.36 -2.98
N GLU A 193 4.24 16.57 -3.34
CA GLU A 193 4.63 17.25 -4.59
C GLU A 193 4.06 16.54 -5.83
N LEU A 194 4.06 15.20 -5.84
CA LEU A 194 3.51 14.41 -6.94
C LEU A 194 1.99 14.56 -7.04
N THR A 195 1.27 14.49 -5.92
CA THR A 195 -0.20 14.69 -5.90
C THR A 195 -0.58 16.10 -6.33
N ASP A 196 0.12 17.12 -5.84
CA ASP A 196 -0.10 18.52 -6.24
C ASP A 196 0.15 18.71 -7.74
N SER A 197 1.23 18.14 -8.27
CA SER A 197 1.57 18.20 -9.69
C SER A 197 0.52 17.51 -10.57
N LEU A 198 0.00 16.35 -10.14
CA LEU A 198 -1.05 15.62 -10.84
C LEU A 198 -2.34 16.44 -10.89
N HIS A 199 -2.75 17.06 -9.77
CA HIS A 199 -3.92 17.92 -9.72
C HIS A 199 -3.75 19.17 -10.62
N ALA A 200 -2.57 19.80 -10.60
CA ALA A 200 -2.25 20.93 -11.47
C ALA A 200 -2.29 20.54 -12.97
N ALA A 201 -1.97 19.28 -13.29
CA ALA A 201 -2.08 18.72 -14.65
C ALA A 201 -3.51 18.27 -15.02
N GLY A 202 -4.50 18.46 -14.13
CA GLY A 202 -5.91 18.16 -14.38
C GLY A 202 -6.36 16.75 -13.95
N CYS A 203 -5.52 15.97 -13.28
CA CYS A 203 -5.95 14.72 -12.66
C CYS A 203 -6.95 15.03 -11.54
N ARG A 204 -8.17 14.51 -11.65
CA ARG A 204 -9.24 14.85 -10.69
C ARG A 204 -9.15 14.05 -9.41
N ARG A 205 -8.56 12.87 -9.45
CA ARG A 205 -8.53 11.93 -8.31
C ARG A 205 -7.15 11.34 -8.15
N THR A 206 -6.69 11.32 -6.93
CA THR A 206 -5.45 10.63 -6.57
C THR A 206 -5.69 9.67 -5.42
N LEU A 207 -5.14 8.46 -5.51
CA LEU A 207 -5.15 7.47 -4.46
C LEU A 207 -3.71 6.99 -4.20
N ALA A 208 -3.13 7.46 -3.12
CA ALA A 208 -1.85 6.97 -2.64
C ALA A 208 -2.10 5.82 -1.66
N VAL A 209 -1.60 4.63 -1.96
CA VAL A 209 -1.64 3.47 -1.07
C VAL A 209 -0.22 3.03 -0.75
N GLY A 210 0.02 2.47 0.43
CA GLY A 210 1.38 2.06 0.74
C GLY A 210 1.62 1.61 2.18
N ASP A 211 2.85 1.11 2.38
CA ASP A 211 3.49 1.02 3.67
C ASP A 211 4.24 2.34 3.91
N PHE A 212 3.68 3.20 4.76
CA PHE A 212 4.23 4.52 5.05
C PHE A 212 5.27 4.49 6.17
N ASN A 213 5.45 3.33 6.81
CA ASN A 213 6.39 3.14 7.92
C ASN A 213 6.23 4.18 9.04
N GLN A 214 5.02 4.63 9.27
CA GLN A 214 4.63 5.55 10.34
C GLN A 214 3.20 5.25 10.78
N ASP A 215 2.86 5.57 12.01
CA ASP A 215 1.49 5.40 12.49
C ASP A 215 0.53 6.32 11.70
N LEU A 216 -0.48 5.72 11.10
CA LEU A 216 -1.51 6.40 10.29
C LEU A 216 -2.75 6.78 11.11
N TRP A 217 -2.71 6.58 12.43
CA TRP A 217 -3.77 6.92 13.38
C TRP A 217 -5.17 6.36 13.04
N GLY A 218 -5.67 5.55 13.95
CA GLY A 218 -7.02 5.01 13.87
C GLY A 218 -7.16 3.74 13.01
N GLY A 219 -8.21 2.97 13.29
CA GLY A 219 -8.49 1.70 12.64
C GLY A 219 -7.71 0.51 13.19
N ALA A 220 -7.82 -0.62 12.51
CA ALA A 220 -7.11 -1.85 12.87
C ALA A 220 -5.63 -1.75 12.46
N GLY A 221 -4.74 -2.34 13.26
CA GLY A 221 -3.33 -2.43 12.92
C GLY A 221 -3.06 -3.38 11.75
N THR A 222 -2.03 -3.06 10.99
CA THR A 222 -1.61 -3.85 9.82
C THR A 222 -0.37 -4.69 10.09
N LEU A 223 0.47 -4.27 11.03
CA LEU A 223 1.68 -4.95 11.49
C LEU A 223 1.60 -5.17 13.01
N LYS A 224 2.10 -6.31 13.51
CA LYS A 224 2.27 -6.52 14.94
C LYS A 224 3.74 -6.55 15.33
N TYR A 225 4.18 -5.53 16.07
CA TYR A 225 5.55 -5.40 16.54
C TYR A 225 5.60 -5.34 18.08
N ASN A 226 6.44 -6.15 18.72
CA ASN A 226 6.56 -6.23 20.19
C ASN A 226 5.21 -6.31 20.91
N GLY A 227 4.28 -7.11 20.40
CA GLY A 227 2.97 -7.32 20.98
C GLY A 227 1.93 -6.22 20.69
N ARG A 228 2.31 -5.14 20.04
CA ARG A 228 1.40 -4.03 19.67
C ARG A 228 1.07 -4.09 18.19
N TRP A 229 -0.19 -3.88 17.89
CA TRP A 229 -0.63 -3.65 16.52
C TRP A 229 -0.39 -2.20 16.14
N GLU A 230 0.30 -1.99 15.02
CA GLU A 230 0.59 -0.68 14.45
C GLU A 230 -0.10 -0.60 13.08
N LYS A 231 -0.71 0.54 12.76
CA LYS A 231 -1.28 0.81 11.46
C LYS A 231 -0.30 1.63 10.65
N ILE A 232 0.58 0.96 9.91
CA ILE A 232 1.60 1.62 9.07
C ILE A 232 1.31 1.50 7.58
N ASP A 233 0.39 0.60 7.21
CA ASP A 233 -0.15 0.47 5.86
C ASP A 233 -1.53 1.14 5.78
N GLY A 234 -1.80 1.83 4.66
CA GLY A 234 -3.04 2.55 4.47
C GLY A 234 -3.05 3.37 3.19
N GLY A 235 -3.85 4.45 3.16
CA GLY A 235 -3.91 5.30 1.98
C GLY A 235 -4.38 6.73 2.24
N PHE A 236 -4.08 7.59 1.27
CA PHE A 236 -4.55 8.97 1.17
C PHE A 236 -5.28 9.11 -0.17
N ALA A 237 -6.50 9.62 -0.13
CA ALA A 237 -7.37 9.71 -1.29
C ALA A 237 -7.94 11.12 -1.42
N GLU A 238 -7.84 11.71 -2.61
CA GLU A 238 -8.37 13.02 -2.92
C GLU A 238 -9.27 12.98 -4.15
N GLY A 239 -10.30 13.81 -4.19
CA GLY A 239 -11.24 13.94 -5.30
C GLY A 239 -12.30 12.85 -5.40
N PHE A 240 -12.43 11.97 -4.42
CA PHE A 240 -13.48 10.95 -4.34
C PHE A 240 -14.65 11.44 -3.49
N SER A 241 -15.87 11.02 -3.85
CA SER A 241 -17.07 11.35 -3.07
C SER A 241 -17.10 10.64 -1.72
N ARG A 242 -16.57 9.41 -1.66
CA ARG A 242 -16.46 8.59 -0.45
C ARG A 242 -15.29 7.62 -0.55
N VAL A 243 -14.66 7.34 0.59
CA VAL A 243 -13.59 6.32 0.72
C VAL A 243 -13.90 5.46 1.93
N ARG A 244 -13.85 4.14 1.73
CA ARG A 244 -13.86 3.15 2.82
C ARG A 244 -12.51 2.44 2.81
N GLU A 245 -11.87 2.38 3.95
CA GLU A 245 -10.61 1.66 4.17
C GLU A 245 -10.83 0.60 5.24
N GLU A 246 -10.39 -0.61 4.99
CA GLU A 246 -10.50 -1.74 5.92
C GLU A 246 -9.24 -2.61 5.88
N VAL A 247 -8.73 -2.99 7.04
CA VAL A 247 -7.70 -4.03 7.14
C VAL A 247 -8.37 -5.40 6.96
N PHE A 248 -7.91 -6.16 5.97
CA PHE A 248 -8.46 -7.49 5.68
C PHE A 248 -7.87 -8.53 6.65
N ALA A 249 -8.45 -8.62 7.83
CA ALA A 249 -8.05 -9.55 8.88
C ALA A 249 -8.75 -10.91 8.71
N ASP A 250 -8.32 -11.69 7.71
CA ASP A 250 -8.80 -13.08 7.53
C ASP A 250 -7.99 -14.04 8.44
N PRO A 251 -8.64 -14.98 9.14
CA PRO A 251 -7.95 -15.94 10.01
C PRO A 251 -6.85 -16.76 9.32
N VAL A 252 -6.93 -16.98 8.01
CA VAL A 252 -5.89 -17.71 7.25
C VAL A 252 -4.56 -16.96 7.22
N LEU A 253 -4.58 -15.64 7.38
CA LEU A 253 -3.41 -14.77 7.39
C LEU A 253 -2.80 -14.62 8.79
N LEU A 254 -3.42 -15.22 9.81
CA LEU A 254 -3.04 -15.06 11.20
C LEU A 254 -2.49 -16.36 11.78
N GLU A 255 -1.63 -16.24 12.77
CA GLU A 255 -1.19 -17.33 13.63
C GLU A 255 -1.20 -16.87 15.11
N PRO A 256 -1.26 -17.79 16.09
CA PRO A 256 -1.12 -17.44 17.48
C PRO A 256 0.22 -16.78 17.78
N ASP A 257 0.19 -15.69 18.55
CA ASP A 257 1.39 -15.03 19.04
C ASP A 257 1.75 -15.57 20.43
N SER A 258 2.63 -16.56 20.46
CA SER A 258 3.06 -17.22 21.70
C SER A 258 3.90 -16.32 22.62
N ALA A 259 4.49 -15.26 22.11
CA ALA A 259 5.33 -14.37 22.90
C ALA A 259 4.53 -13.27 23.62
N TYR A 260 3.49 -12.73 22.95
CA TYR A 260 2.76 -11.57 23.45
C TYR A 260 1.24 -11.82 23.59
N GLY A 261 0.79 -13.03 23.27
CA GLY A 261 -0.64 -13.37 23.28
C GLY A 261 -1.44 -12.86 22.08
N GLY A 262 -2.64 -13.39 21.92
CA GLY A 262 -3.53 -13.10 20.80
C GLY A 262 -3.01 -13.66 19.47
N ALA A 263 -3.30 -12.95 18.38
CA ALA A 263 -2.88 -13.33 17.04
C ALA A 263 -1.87 -12.33 16.48
N LYS A 264 -1.10 -12.76 15.48
CA LYS A 264 -0.20 -11.95 14.66
C LYS A 264 -0.26 -12.41 13.22
N PRO A 265 0.20 -11.58 12.25
CA PRO A 265 0.30 -12.01 10.86
C PRO A 265 1.21 -13.24 10.72
N ARG A 266 0.80 -14.15 9.85
CA ARG A 266 1.56 -15.38 9.56
C ARG A 266 2.55 -15.11 8.45
N ARG A 267 3.82 -14.97 8.82
CA ARG A 267 4.94 -14.70 7.91
C ARG A 267 5.28 -15.91 7.05
N THR A 268 5.97 -15.66 5.93
CA THR A 268 6.58 -16.75 5.15
C THR A 268 7.67 -17.45 5.95
N PHE A 269 8.50 -16.69 6.68
CA PHE A 269 9.57 -17.20 7.52
C PHE A 269 9.63 -16.50 8.88
N THR A 270 10.20 -17.17 9.86
CA THR A 270 10.68 -16.60 11.11
C THR A 270 12.14 -17.01 11.26
N GLY A 271 13.08 -16.10 10.99
CA GLY A 271 14.47 -16.46 10.73
C GLY A 271 14.53 -17.51 9.58
N PRO A 272 15.28 -18.59 9.69
CA PRO A 272 15.37 -19.62 8.65
C PRO A 272 14.16 -20.58 8.62
N ARG A 273 13.29 -20.52 9.62
CA ARG A 273 12.15 -21.46 9.76
C ARG A 273 10.98 -21.06 8.85
N TYR A 274 10.62 -21.95 7.93
CA TYR A 274 9.44 -21.78 7.06
C TYR A 274 8.14 -21.90 7.87
N ARG A 275 7.27 -20.88 7.76
CA ARG A 275 5.97 -20.78 8.44
C ARG A 275 4.80 -20.98 7.48
N GLY A 276 5.03 -20.84 6.18
CA GLY A 276 4.03 -21.05 5.14
C GLY A 276 2.92 -20.00 5.09
N GLY A 277 3.14 -18.82 5.69
CA GLY A 277 2.29 -17.66 5.53
C GLY A 277 2.80 -16.76 4.39
N VAL A 278 2.29 -15.54 4.33
CA VAL A 278 2.62 -14.59 3.26
C VAL A 278 3.47 -13.43 3.77
N SER A 279 3.04 -12.76 4.84
CA SER A 279 3.64 -11.49 5.26
C SER A 279 3.47 -11.27 6.75
N ASP A 280 4.28 -10.38 7.32
CA ASP A 280 4.08 -9.76 8.63
C ASP A 280 3.13 -8.56 8.59
N HIS A 281 2.66 -8.19 7.39
CA HIS A 281 1.63 -7.17 7.19
C HIS A 281 0.30 -7.78 6.77
N MET A 282 -0.80 -7.14 7.16
CA MET A 282 -2.15 -7.45 6.70
C MET A 282 -2.50 -6.62 5.47
N PRO A 283 -3.27 -7.18 4.51
CA PRO A 283 -3.76 -6.39 3.38
C PRO A 283 -4.69 -5.27 3.83
N VAL A 284 -4.63 -4.13 3.15
CA VAL A 284 -5.58 -3.03 3.31
C VAL A 284 -6.43 -2.93 2.05
N VAL A 285 -7.73 -2.84 2.23
CA VAL A 285 -8.72 -2.79 1.14
C VAL A 285 -9.39 -1.42 1.14
N PHE A 286 -9.45 -0.82 -0.03
CA PHE A 286 -10.10 0.47 -0.28
C PHE A 286 -11.27 0.28 -1.22
N VAL A 287 -12.43 0.81 -0.85
CA VAL A 287 -13.55 1.04 -1.77
C VAL A 287 -13.65 2.54 -1.95
N VAL A 288 -13.34 3.02 -3.15
CA VAL A 288 -13.35 4.45 -3.49
C VAL A 288 -14.48 4.73 -4.47
N TYR A 289 -15.31 5.72 -4.17
CA TYR A 289 -16.50 6.10 -4.94
C TYR A 289 -16.24 7.40 -5.71
N PHE A 290 -16.68 7.43 -6.96
CA PHE A 290 -16.47 8.55 -7.88
C PHE A 290 -17.41 9.74 -7.67
#